data_eef3efb13609e588b3aeb8c39644b3b0
#
_entry.id   eef3efb13609e588b3aeb8c39644b3b0
#
_cell.length_a   1.000
_cell.length_b   1.000
_cell.length_c   1.000
_cell.angle_alpha   90.00
_cell.angle_beta   90.00
_cell.angle_gamma   90.00
#
_symmetry.space_group_name_H-M   'P 1'
#
loop_
_entity.id
_entity.type
_entity.pdbx_description
1 polymer ?
#
loop_
_entity_poly.entity_id
_entity_poly.type
_entity_poly.pdbx_seq_one_letter_code
_entity_poly.pdbx_strand_id
1 'polypeptide(L)' 'RALAIAQRESKFNPSALSGSKCCYGLFQIYYRWHTGWLPQVGITSPAQMFDPRLNAAAAYRLYQRNGWGPWE' A
#
# COMPACT_ATOMS: atom_id res chain seq x y z
N ARG A 1 6.92 13.91 0.96
CA ARG A 1 5.78 13.57 0.07
C ARG A 1 5.12 12.25 0.46
N ALA A 2 5.89 11.29 0.96
CA ALA A 2 5.31 10.03 1.40
C ALA A 2 4.29 10.23 2.53
N LEU A 3 4.61 11.08 3.50
CA LEU A 3 3.70 11.37 4.60
C LEU A 3 2.41 12.05 4.11
N ALA A 4 2.52 12.94 3.14
CA ALA A 4 1.34 13.59 2.57
C ALA A 4 0.44 12.60 1.85
N ILE A 5 1.04 11.63 1.17
CA ILE A 5 0.29 10.57 0.49
C ILE A 5 -0.43 9.69 1.51
N ALA A 6 0.27 9.26 2.57
CA ALA A 6 -0.36 8.43 3.60
C ALA A 6 -1.53 9.15 4.26
N GLN A 7 -1.38 10.45 4.52
CA GLN A 7 -2.48 11.23 5.09
C GLN A 7 -3.67 11.31 4.14
N ARG A 8 -3.40 11.60 2.87
CA ARG A 8 -4.46 11.71 1.86
C ARG A 8 -5.17 10.38 1.64
N GLU A 9 -4.41 9.28 1.56
CA GLU A 9 -4.95 7.99 1.21
C GLU A 9 -5.68 7.31 2.38
N SER A 10 -5.19 7.47 3.59
CA SER A 10 -5.72 6.71 4.72
C SER A 10 -5.88 7.52 6.01
N LYS A 11 -5.48 8.80 6.01
CA LYS A 11 -5.42 9.63 7.22
C LYS A 11 -4.57 8.95 8.30
N PHE A 12 -3.47 8.33 7.86
CA PHE A 12 -2.53 7.59 8.71
C PHE A 12 -3.17 6.38 9.42
N ASN A 13 -4.26 5.84 8.88
CA ASN A 13 -4.89 4.65 9.44
C ASN A 13 -4.33 3.40 8.77
N PRO A 14 -3.51 2.58 9.46
CA PRO A 14 -2.95 1.37 8.85
C PRO A 14 -3.99 0.32 8.52
N SER A 15 -5.17 0.40 9.14
CA SER A 15 -6.26 -0.54 8.88
C SER A 15 -7.26 -0.05 7.83
N ALA A 16 -6.94 1.03 7.12
CA ALA A 16 -7.85 1.59 6.13
C ALA A 16 -8.11 0.61 4.99
N LEU A 17 -9.37 0.52 4.61
CA LEU A 17 -9.82 -0.28 3.47
C LEU A 17 -10.75 0.61 2.66
N SER A 18 -10.48 0.75 1.36
CA SER A 18 -11.29 1.62 0.51
C SER A 18 -12.72 1.10 0.39
N GLY A 19 -13.65 1.99 0.01
CA GLY A 19 -15.07 1.63 -0.14
C GLY A 19 -15.29 0.52 -1.16
N SER A 20 -14.46 0.45 -2.20
CA SER A 20 -14.51 -0.61 -3.21
C SER A 20 -13.77 -1.87 -2.77
N LYS A 21 -13.14 -1.85 -1.61
CA LYS A 21 -12.36 -2.95 -1.03
C LYS A 21 -11.18 -3.38 -1.91
N CYS A 22 -10.68 -2.49 -2.74
CA CYS A 22 -9.54 -2.78 -3.61
C CYS A 22 -8.21 -2.51 -2.94
N CYS A 23 -8.20 -1.51 -2.08
CA CYS A 23 -6.95 -0.86 -1.70
C CYS A 23 -6.81 -0.83 -0.19
N TYR A 24 -5.62 -1.18 0.29
CA TYR A 24 -5.38 -1.55 1.67
C TYR A 24 -4.31 -0.69 2.33
N GLY A 25 -4.54 -0.35 3.60
CA GLY A 25 -3.51 0.16 4.48
C GLY A 25 -3.14 1.62 4.27
N LEU A 26 -2.00 2.00 4.85
CA LEU A 26 -1.55 3.40 4.87
C LEU A 26 -1.47 4.04 3.50
N PHE A 27 -0.99 3.31 2.50
CA PHE A 27 -0.78 3.84 1.16
C PHE A 27 -1.85 3.38 0.17
N GLN A 28 -2.89 2.68 0.63
CA GLN A 28 -4.00 2.23 -0.20
C GLN A 28 -3.53 1.51 -1.45
N ILE A 29 -2.77 0.44 -1.24
CA ILE A 29 -2.19 -0.35 -2.33
C ILE A 29 -3.21 -1.35 -2.85
N TYR A 30 -3.34 -1.43 -4.18
CA TYR A 30 -4.26 -2.35 -4.84
C TYR A 30 -3.66 -3.76 -4.83
N TYR A 31 -4.01 -4.54 -3.81
CA TYR A 31 -3.42 -5.85 -3.54
C TYR A 31 -3.45 -6.78 -4.76
N ARG A 32 -4.61 -6.87 -5.40
CA ARG A 32 -4.83 -7.82 -6.49
C ARG A 32 -3.86 -7.61 -7.66
N TRP A 33 -3.50 -6.37 -7.95
CA TRP A 33 -2.61 -6.06 -9.07
C TRP A 33 -1.14 -6.36 -8.77
N HIS A 34 -0.80 -6.56 -7.51
CA HIS A 34 0.59 -6.65 -7.10
C HIS A 34 0.96 -7.99 -6.48
N THR A 35 0.08 -8.99 -6.58
CA THR A 35 0.33 -10.31 -5.97
C THR A 35 1.57 -11.00 -6.51
N GLY A 36 2.01 -10.64 -7.72
CA GLY A 36 3.19 -11.25 -8.32
C GLY A 36 4.49 -10.94 -7.61
N TRP A 37 4.58 -9.78 -6.93
CA TRP A 37 5.82 -9.39 -6.26
C TRP A 37 5.65 -9.14 -4.77
N LEU A 38 4.44 -8.99 -4.25
CA LEU A 38 4.21 -8.73 -2.83
C LEU A 38 4.86 -9.76 -1.91
N PRO A 39 4.90 -11.07 -2.23
CA PRO A 39 5.59 -12.03 -1.36
C PRO A 39 7.06 -11.70 -1.15
N GLN A 40 7.70 -11.01 -2.10
CA GLN A 40 9.10 -10.61 -1.98
C GLN A 40 9.33 -9.60 -0.87
N VAL A 41 8.30 -8.86 -0.48
CA VAL A 41 8.38 -7.93 0.65
C VAL A 41 7.65 -8.46 1.89
N GLY A 42 7.32 -9.75 1.89
CA GLY A 42 6.74 -10.40 3.06
C GLY A 42 5.23 -10.41 3.13
N ILE A 43 4.56 -10.04 2.03
CA ILE A 43 3.09 -9.97 2.02
C ILE A 43 2.54 -11.11 1.18
N THR A 44 1.90 -12.07 1.85
CA THR A 44 1.33 -13.25 1.21
C THR A 44 -0.19 -13.33 1.34
N SER A 45 -0.80 -12.40 2.07
CA SER A 45 -2.26 -12.34 2.22
C SER A 45 -2.70 -10.88 2.36
N PRO A 46 -3.97 -10.57 2.02
CA PRO A 46 -4.47 -9.20 2.15
C PRO A 46 -4.40 -8.66 3.59
N ALA A 47 -4.57 -9.52 4.59
CA ALA A 47 -4.54 -9.08 5.98
C ALA A 47 -3.20 -8.44 6.35
N GLN A 48 -2.10 -8.88 5.74
CA GLN A 48 -0.78 -8.33 6.01
C GLN A 48 -0.63 -6.91 5.47
N MET A 49 -1.49 -6.50 4.54
CA MET A 49 -1.47 -5.13 4.02
C MET A 49 -1.84 -4.10 5.09
N PHE A 50 -2.48 -4.54 6.17
CA PHE A 50 -2.81 -3.65 7.29
C PHE A 50 -1.65 -3.48 8.28
N ASP A 51 -0.55 -4.21 8.11
CA ASP A 51 0.67 -3.97 8.88
C ASP A 51 1.36 -2.75 8.30
N PRO A 52 1.52 -1.66 9.09
CA PRO A 52 2.08 -0.42 8.53
C PRO A 52 3.49 -0.58 7.97
N ARG A 53 4.29 -1.46 8.57
CA ARG A 53 5.65 -1.68 8.09
C ARG A 53 5.65 -2.41 6.74
N LEU A 54 4.82 -3.43 6.60
CA LEU A 54 4.72 -4.18 5.35
C LEU A 54 4.10 -3.33 4.25
N ASN A 55 3.07 -2.55 4.59
CA ASN A 55 2.44 -1.66 3.62
C ASN A 55 3.42 -0.60 3.14
N ALA A 56 4.19 -0.01 4.05
CA ALA A 56 5.21 0.97 3.69
C ALA A 56 6.31 0.36 2.83
N ALA A 57 6.72 -0.87 3.11
CA ALA A 57 7.72 -1.56 2.30
C ALA A 57 7.20 -1.80 0.88
N ALA A 58 5.94 -2.20 0.75
CA ALA A 58 5.32 -2.37 -0.56
C ALA A 58 5.21 -1.04 -1.31
N ALA A 59 4.83 0.03 -0.61
CA ALA A 59 4.76 1.36 -1.21
C ALA A 59 6.12 1.82 -1.71
N TYR A 60 7.17 1.58 -0.93
CA TYR A 60 8.53 1.94 -1.33
C TYR A 60 8.94 1.19 -2.60
N ARG A 61 8.61 -0.10 -2.70
CA ARG A 61 8.89 -0.90 -3.89
C ARG A 61 8.18 -0.32 -5.11
N LEU A 62 6.91 0.05 -4.96
CA LEU A 62 6.16 0.69 -6.04
C LEU A 62 6.82 2.00 -6.46
N TYR A 63 7.23 2.81 -5.48
CA TYR A 63 7.90 4.07 -5.76
C TYR A 63 9.20 3.84 -6.53
N GLN A 64 9.99 2.85 -6.15
CA GLN A 64 11.24 2.56 -6.84
C GLN A 64 11.02 2.22 -8.31
N ARG A 65 9.89 1.60 -8.65
CA ARG A 65 9.57 1.21 -10.02
C ARG A 65 8.87 2.29 -10.82
N ASN A 66 7.97 3.02 -10.19
CA ASN A 66 7.02 3.90 -10.89
C ASN A 66 7.01 5.33 -10.37
N GLY A 67 7.89 5.69 -9.44
CA GLY A 67 7.85 6.98 -8.80
C GLY A 67 6.55 7.18 -8.04
N TRP A 68 6.04 8.40 -8.02
CA TRP A 68 4.82 8.74 -7.30
C TRP A 68 3.54 8.50 -8.12
N GLY A 69 3.70 8.08 -9.39
CA GLY A 69 2.57 7.91 -10.31
C GLY A 69 1.38 7.12 -9.76
N PRO A 70 1.60 5.98 -9.08
CA PRO A 70 0.47 5.19 -8.57
C PRO A 70 -0.46 5.94 -7.62
N TRP A 71 0.02 7.05 -7.02
CA TRP A 71 -0.77 7.84 -6.07
C TRP A 71 -1.23 9.18 -6.63
N GLU A 72 -0.94 9.47 -7.86
CA GLU A 72 -1.31 10.73 -8.52
C GLU A 72 -2.57 10.63 -9.35
#